data_08be1f9af166c74434163f0b2a51cf1b
#
_entry.id   08be1f9af166c74434163f0b2a51cf1b
#
_cell.length_a   1.000
_cell.length_b   1.000
_cell.length_c   1.000
_cell.angle_alpha   90.00
_cell.angle_beta   90.00
_cell.angle_gamma   90.00
#
_symmetry.space_group_name_H-M   'P 1'
#
loop_
_entity.id
_entity.type
_entity.pdbx_description
1 polymer ?
#
loop_
_entity_poly.entity_id
_entity_poly.type
_entity_poly.pdbx_seq_one_letter_code
_entity_poly.pdbx_strand_id
1 'polypeptide(L)'
;GFYFKQSRGGTCTLASAAMMLRRRAYFDGRTDWVDVTENSVRSTAWSNGLAHSFTYREMQVAYATLPSNHQEKTQLLIQLLAQHPEGIVLYDRTQPHAVLLTDYTNGVFYCSDPAGNISSGRIPLTSSSVSIARASCYWYVSSDHNGAALQADDLRLEGMRYPVNVRTGSGMALTGTANSTSGSTLEGVQVAILDENDKIVQSAQAQVGGTSFSLK
;
A
#
# COMPACT_ATOMS: atom_id res chain seq x y z
N GLY A 1 5.66 1.81 -9.92
CA GLY A 1 4.68 0.99 -9.23
C GLY A 1 5.15 0.57 -7.84
N PHE A 2 4.25 0.01 -7.05
CA PHE A 2 4.56 -0.44 -5.69
C PHE A 2 5.00 -1.91 -5.64
N TYR A 3 4.64 -2.68 -6.66
CA TYR A 3 5.01 -4.08 -6.74
C TYR A 3 6.44 -4.27 -7.23
N PHE A 4 7.14 -5.19 -6.61
CA PHE A 4 8.36 -5.80 -7.14
C PHE A 4 8.50 -7.25 -6.69
N LYS A 5 9.01 -8.06 -7.60
CA LYS A 5 9.31 -9.46 -7.35
C LYS A 5 10.48 -9.56 -6.37
N GLN A 6 10.44 -10.54 -5.47
CA GLN A 6 11.59 -10.85 -4.62
C GLN A 6 12.83 -11.14 -5.45
N SER A 7 13.97 -10.64 -5.02
CA SER A 7 15.24 -10.74 -5.76
C SER A 7 15.77 -12.17 -5.84
N ARG A 8 15.45 -13.00 -4.85
CA ARG A 8 15.85 -14.40 -4.76
C ARG A 8 14.92 -15.20 -3.87
N GLY A 9 15.02 -16.54 -3.94
CA GLY A 9 14.29 -17.42 -3.01
C GLY A 9 14.60 -17.09 -1.55
N GLY A 10 13.58 -17.14 -0.69
CA GLY A 10 13.70 -16.86 0.74
C GLY A 10 13.68 -15.39 1.15
N THR A 11 13.55 -14.43 0.21
CA THR A 11 13.47 -13.00 0.55
C THR A 11 12.05 -12.42 0.48
N CYS A 12 11.03 -13.26 0.50
CA CYS A 12 9.62 -12.83 0.43
C CYS A 12 9.23 -11.83 1.53
N THR A 13 9.67 -12.04 2.77
CA THR A 13 9.41 -11.10 3.87
C THR A 13 10.07 -9.74 3.64
N LEU A 14 11.30 -9.73 3.13
CA LEU A 14 12.02 -8.49 2.84
C LEU A 14 11.39 -7.73 1.67
N ALA A 15 11.02 -8.43 0.60
CA ALA A 15 10.37 -7.83 -0.56
C ALA A 15 8.99 -7.25 -0.16
N SER A 16 8.21 -7.99 0.63
CA SER A 16 6.93 -7.51 1.16
C SER A 16 7.10 -6.30 2.07
N ALA A 17 8.11 -6.30 2.95
CA ALA A 17 8.41 -5.15 3.81
C ALA A 17 8.84 -3.92 2.98
N ALA A 18 9.63 -4.12 1.94
CA ALA A 18 10.04 -3.03 1.06
C ALA A 18 8.84 -2.44 0.28
N MET A 19 7.90 -3.28 -0.20
CA MET A 19 6.66 -2.80 -0.81
C MET A 19 5.81 -2.01 0.19
N MET A 20 5.65 -2.49 1.44
CA MET A 20 4.96 -1.79 2.52
C MET A 20 5.57 -0.41 2.79
N LEU A 21 6.90 -0.36 2.99
CA LEU A 21 7.62 0.89 3.25
C LEU A 21 7.57 1.85 2.08
N ARG A 22 7.61 1.34 0.85
CA ARG A 22 7.45 2.16 -0.36
C ARG A 22 6.08 2.79 -0.45
N ARG A 23 5.01 2.03 -0.14
CA ARG A 23 3.65 2.55 -0.07
C ARG A 23 3.52 3.58 1.06
N ARG A 24 4.09 3.29 2.25
CA ARG A 24 4.09 4.23 3.36
C ARG A 24 4.78 5.54 3.00
N ALA A 25 5.98 5.49 2.42
CA ALA A 25 6.70 6.67 1.98
C ALA A 25 5.90 7.49 0.95
N TYR A 26 5.18 6.82 0.05
CA TYR A 26 4.30 7.48 -0.90
C TYR A 26 3.11 8.16 -0.20
N PHE A 27 2.43 7.48 0.72
CA PHE A 27 1.31 8.06 1.47
C PHE A 27 1.73 9.19 2.40
N ASP A 28 2.96 9.16 2.92
CA ASP A 28 3.55 10.25 3.69
C ASP A 28 4.02 11.43 2.80
N GLY A 29 3.74 11.40 1.49
CA GLY A 29 4.11 12.46 0.55
C GLY A 29 5.61 12.61 0.30
N ARG A 30 6.42 11.59 0.61
CA ARG A 30 7.87 11.64 0.43
C ARG A 30 8.24 11.59 -1.04
N THR A 31 9.10 12.48 -1.47
CA THR A 31 9.58 12.52 -2.87
C THR A 31 10.53 11.36 -3.21
N ASP A 32 11.17 10.79 -2.19
CA ASP A 32 12.13 9.68 -2.31
C ASP A 32 11.49 8.28 -2.19
N TRP A 33 10.16 8.18 -2.28
CA TRP A 33 9.45 6.89 -2.17
C TRP A 33 9.88 5.88 -3.24
N VAL A 34 10.28 6.35 -4.41
CA VAL A 34 10.76 5.49 -5.52
C VAL A 34 12.06 4.77 -5.20
N ASP A 35 12.87 5.31 -4.27
CA ASP A 35 14.15 4.76 -3.86
C ASP A 35 14.01 3.69 -2.78
N VAL A 36 12.79 3.47 -2.27
CA VAL A 36 12.51 2.35 -1.36
C VAL A 36 12.42 1.07 -2.18
N THR A 37 13.42 0.23 -2.06
CA THR A 37 13.57 -1.04 -2.79
C THR A 37 13.95 -2.17 -1.83
N GLU A 38 13.82 -3.42 -2.26
CA GLU A 38 14.28 -4.56 -1.47
C GLU A 38 15.77 -4.38 -1.07
N ASN A 39 16.60 -3.91 -1.99
CA ASN A 39 18.02 -3.72 -1.73
C ASN A 39 18.30 -2.59 -0.73
N SER A 40 17.58 -1.46 -0.82
CA SER A 40 17.79 -0.34 0.11
C SER A 40 17.33 -0.66 1.53
N VAL A 41 16.28 -1.48 1.69
CA VAL A 41 15.77 -1.92 3.00
C VAL A 41 16.66 -3.02 3.62
N ARG A 42 17.30 -3.83 2.79
CA ARG A 42 18.10 -4.98 3.22
C ARG A 42 19.17 -4.63 4.26
N SER A 43 19.90 -3.57 4.06
CA SER A 43 21.01 -3.18 4.94
C SER A 43 20.58 -2.90 6.38
N THR A 44 19.32 -2.49 6.56
CA THR A 44 18.78 -2.13 7.87
C THR A 44 17.93 -3.25 8.49
N ALA A 45 17.26 -4.02 7.67
CA ALA A 45 16.18 -4.91 8.10
C ALA A 45 16.50 -6.41 8.03
N TRP A 46 17.65 -6.80 7.42
CA TRP A 46 17.90 -8.19 7.08
C TRP A 46 19.18 -8.76 7.69
N SER A 47 19.00 -9.78 8.54
CA SER A 47 20.09 -10.61 9.04
C SER A 47 19.59 -12.06 9.17
N ASN A 48 19.78 -12.89 8.14
CA ASN A 48 19.24 -14.25 8.04
C ASN A 48 17.69 -14.34 8.15
N GLY A 49 17.01 -13.25 7.88
CA GLY A 49 15.55 -13.10 7.99
C GLY A 49 15.22 -11.64 8.23
N LEU A 50 13.95 -11.29 8.08
CA LEU A 50 13.46 -9.95 8.39
C LEU A 50 13.51 -9.73 9.91
N ALA A 51 14.13 -8.66 10.36
CA ALA A 51 14.19 -8.29 11.77
C ALA A 51 12.76 -8.07 12.33
N HIS A 52 12.54 -8.44 13.61
CA HIS A 52 11.25 -8.23 14.25
C HIS A 52 10.93 -6.73 14.44
N SER A 53 11.95 -5.91 14.65
CA SER A 53 11.81 -4.46 14.68
C SER A 53 13.00 -3.82 14.01
N PHE A 54 12.77 -2.76 13.27
CA PHE A 54 13.82 -1.94 12.64
C PHE A 54 13.26 -0.57 12.28
N THR A 55 14.15 0.37 12.03
CA THR A 55 13.80 1.71 11.54
C THR A 55 14.44 1.91 10.17
N TYR A 56 13.64 2.28 9.20
CA TYR A 56 14.11 2.62 7.86
C TYR A 56 13.59 4.01 7.47
N ARG A 57 14.50 4.96 7.28
CA ARG A 57 14.16 6.35 6.91
C ARG A 57 13.04 6.93 7.81
N GLU A 58 13.19 6.82 9.13
CA GLU A 58 12.24 7.28 10.16
C GLU A 58 10.95 6.43 10.28
N MET A 59 10.66 5.55 9.35
CA MET A 59 9.56 4.60 9.47
C MET A 59 9.96 3.45 10.38
N GLN A 60 9.29 3.34 11.53
CA GLN A 60 9.50 2.25 12.47
C GLN A 60 8.63 1.07 12.08
N VAL A 61 9.22 -0.09 11.98
CA VAL A 61 8.53 -1.35 11.70
C VAL A 61 8.54 -2.22 12.96
N ALA A 62 7.40 -2.76 13.30
CA ALA A 62 7.21 -3.68 14.41
C ALA A 62 6.62 -5.01 13.93
N TYR A 63 6.86 -6.03 14.73
CA TYR A 63 6.38 -7.40 14.54
C TYR A 63 5.35 -7.74 15.60
N ALA A 64 4.32 -8.50 15.23
CA ALA A 64 3.38 -9.07 16.17
C ALA A 64 2.92 -10.46 15.72
N THR A 65 2.48 -11.26 16.68
CA THR A 65 1.87 -12.56 16.43
C THR A 65 0.37 -12.42 16.24
N LEU A 66 -0.20 -13.29 15.42
CA LEU A 66 -1.64 -13.39 15.22
C LEU A 66 -2.29 -14.34 16.24
N PRO A 67 -3.53 -14.08 16.65
CA PRO A 67 -4.29 -15.04 17.46
C PRO A 67 -4.47 -16.37 16.71
N SER A 68 -4.64 -17.46 17.46
CA SER A 68 -4.89 -18.78 16.85
C SER A 68 -6.32 -18.92 16.33
N ASN A 69 -7.27 -18.26 16.95
CA ASN A 69 -8.68 -18.29 16.52
C ASN A 69 -8.85 -17.62 15.17
N HIS A 70 -9.47 -18.31 14.22
CA HIS A 70 -9.63 -17.83 12.85
C HIS A 70 -10.48 -16.55 12.74
N GLN A 71 -11.56 -16.47 13.52
CA GLN A 71 -12.44 -15.30 13.49
C GLN A 71 -11.77 -14.06 14.08
N GLU A 72 -11.10 -14.20 15.23
CA GLU A 72 -10.34 -13.11 15.86
C GLU A 72 -9.21 -12.63 14.93
N LYS A 73 -8.50 -13.57 14.32
CA LYS A 73 -7.45 -13.27 13.33
C LYS A 73 -7.99 -12.47 12.16
N THR A 74 -9.11 -12.89 11.58
CA THR A 74 -9.76 -12.20 10.46
C THR A 74 -10.18 -10.77 10.85
N GLN A 75 -10.80 -10.61 12.00
CA GLN A 75 -11.22 -9.30 12.51
C GLN A 75 -10.02 -8.38 12.77
N LEU A 76 -8.96 -8.91 13.39
CA LEU A 76 -7.73 -8.15 13.62
C LEU A 76 -7.10 -7.68 12.31
N LEU A 77 -7.00 -8.54 11.30
CA LEU A 77 -6.43 -8.18 9.99
C LEU A 77 -7.25 -7.10 9.28
N ILE A 78 -8.59 -7.15 9.37
CA ILE A 78 -9.45 -6.09 8.82
C ILE A 78 -9.19 -4.76 9.53
N GLN A 79 -9.09 -4.76 10.88
CA GLN A 79 -8.80 -3.55 11.65
C GLN A 79 -7.42 -2.99 11.32
N LEU A 80 -6.41 -3.86 11.21
CA LEU A 80 -5.06 -3.44 10.84
C LEU A 80 -5.00 -2.78 9.46
N LEU A 81 -5.69 -3.34 8.47
CA LEU A 81 -5.73 -2.76 7.12
C LEU A 81 -6.47 -1.41 7.08
N ALA A 82 -7.44 -1.18 7.98
CA ALA A 82 -8.08 0.12 8.12
C ALA A 82 -7.13 1.17 8.74
N GLN A 83 -6.19 0.75 9.60
CA GLN A 83 -5.22 1.61 10.25
C GLN A 83 -3.92 1.80 9.44
N HIS A 84 -3.61 0.82 8.57
CA HIS A 84 -2.37 0.75 7.80
C HIS A 84 -2.69 0.68 6.29
N PRO A 85 -3.01 1.81 5.64
CA PRO A 85 -3.32 1.85 4.20
C PRO A 85 -2.13 1.42 3.34
N GLU A 86 -0.92 1.50 3.86
CA GLU A 86 0.29 0.94 3.24
C GLU A 86 0.28 -0.58 3.17
N GLY A 87 -0.60 -1.23 3.94
CA GLY A 87 -0.66 -2.67 4.10
C GLY A 87 0.21 -3.22 5.22
N ILE A 88 0.13 -4.52 5.43
CA ILE A 88 0.92 -5.26 6.43
C ILE A 88 1.58 -6.48 5.79
N VAL A 89 2.78 -6.82 6.25
CA VAL A 89 3.44 -8.07 5.82
C VAL A 89 2.85 -9.23 6.58
N LEU A 90 2.18 -10.13 5.88
CA LEU A 90 1.58 -11.33 6.45
C LEU A 90 2.45 -12.56 6.18
N TYR A 91 2.74 -13.37 7.20
CA TYR A 91 3.62 -14.53 7.09
C TYR A 91 2.95 -15.83 7.53
N ASP A 92 3.09 -16.84 6.67
CA ASP A 92 2.68 -18.22 6.93
C ASP A 92 3.92 -19.08 7.18
N ARG A 93 4.09 -19.59 8.43
CA ARG A 93 5.24 -20.43 8.78
C ARG A 93 5.11 -21.85 8.25
N THR A 94 3.90 -22.32 8.02
CA THR A 94 3.64 -23.69 7.56
C THR A 94 4.03 -23.86 6.09
N GLN A 95 3.78 -22.83 5.33
CA GLN A 95 4.25 -22.67 3.94
C GLN A 95 5.17 -21.45 3.92
N PRO A 96 6.48 -21.57 4.28
CA PRO A 96 7.34 -20.44 4.57
C PRO A 96 7.32 -19.37 3.47
N HIS A 97 6.29 -18.52 3.51
CA HIS A 97 6.05 -17.47 2.54
C HIS A 97 5.40 -16.25 3.18
N ALA A 98 5.70 -15.09 2.64
CA ALA A 98 5.10 -13.83 3.03
C ALA A 98 4.57 -13.08 1.82
N VAL A 99 3.50 -12.36 2.05
CA VAL A 99 2.89 -11.41 1.10
C VAL A 99 2.69 -10.06 1.77
N LEU A 100 2.57 -9.00 1.00
CA LEU A 100 2.03 -7.74 1.49
C LEU A 100 0.51 -7.82 1.39
N LEU A 101 -0.19 -7.92 2.52
CA LEU A 101 -1.65 -7.81 2.58
C LEU A 101 -2.01 -6.33 2.41
N THR A 102 -2.78 -6.00 1.38
CA THR A 102 -2.99 -4.60 0.96
C THR A 102 -4.33 -4.04 1.34
N ASP A 103 -5.39 -4.82 1.23
CA ASP A 103 -6.75 -4.35 1.51
C ASP A 103 -7.75 -5.50 1.73
N TYR A 104 -8.92 -5.13 2.26
CA TYR A 104 -10.07 -5.99 2.39
C TYR A 104 -11.26 -5.33 1.73
N THR A 105 -11.74 -5.89 0.63
CA THR A 105 -12.80 -5.30 -0.19
C THR A 105 -13.83 -6.35 -0.54
N ASN A 106 -15.11 -6.05 -0.32
CA ASN A 106 -16.24 -6.94 -0.64
C ASN A 106 -16.09 -8.37 -0.07
N GLY A 107 -15.57 -8.50 1.15
CA GLY A 107 -15.40 -9.79 1.80
C GLY A 107 -14.14 -10.56 1.39
N VAL A 108 -13.27 -9.97 0.57
CA VAL A 108 -12.05 -10.59 0.05
C VAL A 108 -10.82 -9.83 0.52
N PHE A 109 -9.83 -10.54 1.03
CA PHE A 109 -8.49 -10.01 1.27
C PHE A 109 -7.69 -10.03 -0.03
N TYR A 110 -6.99 -8.91 -0.29
CA TYR A 110 -6.07 -8.78 -1.42
C TYR A 110 -4.63 -8.64 -0.94
N CYS A 111 -3.71 -9.07 -1.76
CA CYS A 111 -2.29 -8.99 -1.45
C CYS A 111 -1.43 -8.74 -2.70
N SER A 112 -0.21 -8.24 -2.46
CA SER A 112 0.90 -8.29 -3.41
C SER A 112 1.78 -9.47 -3.08
N ASP A 113 1.92 -10.44 -3.99
CA ASP A 113 2.72 -11.64 -3.80
C ASP A 113 4.09 -11.51 -4.46
N PRO A 114 5.19 -11.38 -3.70
CA PRO A 114 6.53 -11.16 -4.26
C PRO A 114 7.11 -12.39 -4.99
N ALA A 115 6.53 -13.58 -4.83
CA ALA A 115 6.94 -14.77 -5.57
C ALA A 115 6.39 -14.80 -7.00
N GLY A 116 5.36 -14.00 -7.28
CA GLY A 116 4.71 -13.92 -8.58
C GLY A 116 5.45 -13.07 -9.61
N ASN A 117 4.68 -12.43 -10.46
CA ASN A 117 5.14 -11.44 -11.44
C ASN A 117 4.36 -10.13 -11.23
N ILE A 118 4.46 -9.19 -12.16
CA ILE A 118 3.79 -7.89 -12.01
C ILE A 118 2.26 -7.99 -11.90
N SER A 119 1.64 -9.03 -12.45
CA SER A 119 0.21 -9.28 -12.29
C SER A 119 -0.17 -9.73 -10.87
N SER A 120 0.81 -10.07 -10.05
CA SER A 120 0.64 -10.40 -8.62
C SER A 120 0.72 -9.18 -7.70
N GLY A 121 0.70 -7.97 -8.26
CA GLY A 121 0.73 -6.71 -7.52
C GLY A 121 -0.53 -6.46 -6.70
N ARG A 122 -1.68 -6.99 -7.13
CA ARG A 122 -2.91 -7.05 -6.35
C ARG A 122 -3.74 -8.24 -6.80
N ILE A 123 -3.70 -9.29 -6.00
CA ILE A 123 -4.46 -10.53 -6.24
C ILE A 123 -5.27 -10.89 -5.00
N PRO A 124 -6.38 -11.63 -5.12
CA PRO A 124 -7.02 -12.23 -3.97
C PRO A 124 -6.00 -13.07 -3.17
N LEU A 125 -6.01 -12.95 -1.85
CA LEU A 125 -5.09 -13.71 -1.00
C LEU A 125 -5.20 -15.23 -1.24
N THR A 126 -6.39 -15.70 -1.61
CA THR A 126 -6.64 -17.11 -1.98
C THR A 126 -5.88 -17.57 -3.23
N SER A 127 -5.37 -16.63 -4.03
CA SER A 127 -4.52 -16.92 -5.20
C SER A 127 -3.03 -17.01 -4.85
N SER A 128 -2.65 -16.69 -3.61
CA SER A 128 -1.30 -16.88 -3.09
C SER A 128 -1.17 -18.20 -2.31
N SER A 129 0.04 -18.57 -1.92
CA SER A 129 0.27 -19.72 -1.02
C SER A 129 -0.01 -19.42 0.46
N VAL A 130 -0.14 -18.14 0.83
CA VAL A 130 -0.46 -17.70 2.20
C VAL A 130 -1.96 -17.76 2.43
N SER A 131 -2.38 -18.28 3.60
CA SER A 131 -3.77 -18.25 4.01
C SER A 131 -3.96 -17.66 5.40
N ILE A 132 -5.12 -17.06 5.65
CA ILE A 132 -5.47 -16.51 6.97
C ILE A 132 -5.40 -17.61 8.05
N ALA A 133 -5.88 -18.80 7.75
CA ALA A 133 -5.89 -19.91 8.71
C ALA A 133 -4.49 -20.24 9.24
N ARG A 134 -3.49 -20.29 8.35
CA ARG A 134 -2.11 -20.66 8.67
C ARG A 134 -1.20 -19.48 9.00
N ALA A 135 -1.61 -18.26 8.66
CA ALA A 135 -0.83 -17.06 8.98
C ALA A 135 -0.57 -16.98 10.49
N SER A 136 0.67 -16.72 10.88
CA SER A 136 1.14 -16.79 12.26
C SER A 136 1.56 -15.45 12.85
N CYS A 137 2.03 -14.53 12.00
CA CYS A 137 2.56 -13.25 12.41
C CYS A 137 2.53 -12.24 11.26
N TYR A 138 2.79 -10.99 11.62
CA TYR A 138 2.80 -9.88 10.68
C TYR A 138 3.79 -8.81 11.10
N TRP A 139 4.19 -7.96 10.15
CA TRP A 139 4.91 -6.72 10.37
C TRP A 139 4.08 -5.54 9.86
N TYR A 140 4.19 -4.43 10.52
CA TYR A 140 3.47 -3.19 10.21
C TYR A 140 4.32 -1.98 10.53
N VAL A 141 4.01 -0.84 9.95
CA VAL A 141 4.67 0.43 10.30
C VAL A 141 4.02 0.97 11.57
N SER A 142 4.79 1.00 12.66
CA SER A 142 4.29 1.38 13.98
C SER A 142 4.47 2.87 14.31
N SER A 143 5.29 3.59 13.53
CA SER A 143 5.41 5.04 13.69
C SER A 143 4.20 5.76 13.12
N ASP A 144 3.85 6.88 13.74
CA ASP A 144 2.85 7.78 13.19
C ASP A 144 3.27 8.28 11.80
N HIS A 145 2.30 8.69 10.99
CA HIS A 145 2.59 9.35 9.72
C HIS A 145 3.38 10.63 10.00
N ASN A 146 4.62 10.70 9.51
CA ASN A 146 5.48 11.87 9.68
C ASN A 146 5.08 12.99 8.70
N GLY A 147 4.90 14.15 9.27
CA GLY A 147 4.52 15.35 8.54
C GLY A 147 3.00 15.53 8.53
N ALA A 148 2.57 16.63 7.99
CA ALA A 148 1.17 16.89 7.68
C ALA A 148 0.67 15.95 6.56
N ALA A 149 0.96 14.65 6.69
CA ALA A 149 0.29 13.63 5.91
C ALA A 149 -1.18 13.81 6.19
N LEU A 150 -1.88 14.33 5.21
CA LEU A 150 -3.32 14.39 5.22
C LEU A 150 -3.79 13.00 5.60
N GLN A 151 -4.44 12.88 6.72
CA GLN A 151 -5.20 11.68 7.04
C GLN A 151 -6.04 11.41 5.80
N ALA A 152 -6.21 10.16 5.39
CA ALA A 152 -7.05 9.85 4.24
C ALA A 152 -8.45 10.48 4.35
N ASP A 153 -8.89 10.78 5.57
CA ASP A 153 -10.14 11.47 5.89
C ASP A 153 -10.07 13.00 5.71
N ASP A 154 -8.88 13.60 5.58
CA ASP A 154 -8.69 15.04 5.45
C ASP A 154 -8.75 15.54 4.01
N LEU A 155 -8.68 14.65 3.04
CA LEU A 155 -8.77 15.00 1.62
C LEU A 155 -10.07 14.46 1.02
N ARG A 156 -10.95 15.36 0.58
CA ARG A 156 -12.13 15.01 -0.20
C ARG A 156 -11.95 15.39 -1.65
N LEU A 157 -12.29 14.47 -2.53
CA LEU A 157 -12.50 14.75 -3.94
C LEU A 157 -13.98 15.01 -4.17
N GLU A 158 -14.31 16.23 -4.56
CA GLU A 158 -15.68 16.67 -4.80
C GLU A 158 -15.92 16.98 -6.27
N GLY A 159 -17.19 16.92 -6.67
CA GLY A 159 -17.59 17.28 -8.02
C GLY A 159 -17.05 16.35 -9.11
N MET A 160 -16.57 15.16 -8.73
CA MET A 160 -16.08 14.18 -9.71
C MET A 160 -17.24 13.73 -10.60
N ARG A 161 -17.08 13.95 -11.90
CA ARG A 161 -18.00 13.48 -12.92
C ARG A 161 -17.34 12.38 -13.74
N TYR A 162 -17.98 11.23 -13.77
CA TYR A 162 -17.56 10.09 -14.58
C TYR A 162 -18.52 9.94 -15.76
N PRO A 163 -18.04 9.77 -16.99
CA PRO A 163 -18.90 9.28 -18.05
C PRO A 163 -19.32 7.84 -17.72
N VAL A 164 -20.63 7.58 -17.76
CA VAL A 164 -21.21 6.27 -17.40
C VAL A 164 -20.86 5.19 -18.43
N ASN A 165 -20.50 5.58 -19.65
CA ASN A 165 -20.07 4.67 -20.72
C ASN A 165 -18.92 5.29 -21.50
N VAL A 166 -17.76 4.64 -21.51
CA VAL A 166 -16.61 5.02 -22.32
C VAL A 166 -16.41 3.97 -23.40
N ARG A 167 -16.38 4.38 -24.66
CA ARG A 167 -15.99 3.49 -25.76
C ARG A 167 -14.47 3.31 -25.72
N THR A 168 -14.01 2.08 -25.96
CA THR A 168 -12.59 1.80 -26.15
C THR A 168 -12.01 2.73 -27.22
N GLY A 169 -10.94 3.42 -26.91
CA GLY A 169 -10.29 4.39 -27.79
C GLY A 169 -10.83 5.82 -27.72
N SER A 170 -11.82 6.09 -26.87
CA SER A 170 -12.32 7.45 -26.60
C SER A 170 -11.57 8.02 -25.39
N GLY A 171 -11.14 9.27 -25.47
CA GLY A 171 -10.62 10.00 -24.32
C GLY A 171 -11.72 10.21 -23.26
N MET A 172 -11.34 10.10 -22.01
CA MET A 172 -12.19 10.42 -20.86
C MET A 172 -11.60 11.61 -20.12
N ALA A 173 -12.41 12.63 -19.86
CA ALA A 173 -11.98 13.69 -18.95
C ALA A 173 -12.54 13.43 -17.55
N LEU A 174 -11.65 13.36 -16.57
CA LEU A 174 -11.98 13.34 -15.16
C LEU A 174 -11.69 14.71 -14.57
N THR A 175 -12.68 15.38 -14.07
CA THR A 175 -12.53 16.70 -13.44
C THR A 175 -13.11 16.68 -12.03
N GLY A 176 -12.54 17.46 -11.14
CA GLY A 176 -13.01 17.58 -9.77
C GLY A 176 -12.25 18.64 -9.00
N THR A 177 -12.60 18.77 -7.74
CA THR A 177 -11.88 19.61 -6.77
C THR A 177 -11.41 18.76 -5.62
N ALA A 178 -10.22 19.07 -5.11
CA ALA A 178 -9.69 18.48 -3.89
C ALA A 178 -9.81 19.50 -2.75
N ASN A 179 -10.47 19.13 -1.67
CA ASN A 179 -10.66 19.99 -0.52
C ASN A 179 -10.10 19.31 0.74
N SER A 180 -9.52 20.09 1.63
CA SER A 180 -9.17 19.62 2.97
C SER A 180 -10.40 19.73 3.87
N THR A 181 -10.74 18.65 4.56
CA THR A 181 -11.83 18.64 5.56
C THR A 181 -11.42 19.31 6.86
N SER A 182 -10.12 19.41 7.14
CA SER A 182 -9.57 20.11 8.30
C SER A 182 -9.44 21.64 8.09
N GLY A 183 -9.73 22.15 6.89
CA GLY A 183 -9.53 23.53 6.54
C GLY A 183 -8.07 23.94 6.30
N SER A 184 -7.17 22.98 6.21
CA SER A 184 -5.76 23.22 5.90
C SER A 184 -5.61 23.68 4.46
N THR A 185 -4.66 24.57 4.21
CA THR A 185 -4.32 25.02 2.86
C THR A 185 -3.58 23.89 2.13
N LEU A 186 -4.09 23.51 0.94
CA LEU A 186 -3.44 22.55 0.07
C LEU A 186 -2.40 23.28 -0.80
N GLU A 187 -1.13 23.02 -0.59
CA GLU A 187 -0.04 23.63 -1.37
C GLU A 187 0.22 22.95 -2.71
N GLY A 188 -0.21 21.71 -2.84
CA GLY A 188 -0.14 20.97 -4.08
C GLY A 188 -0.98 19.70 -4.00
N VAL A 189 -1.75 19.45 -5.03
CA VAL A 189 -2.58 18.26 -5.16
C VAL A 189 -2.18 17.52 -6.41
N GLN A 190 -1.75 16.28 -6.25
CA GLN A 190 -1.54 15.37 -7.36
C GLN A 190 -2.66 14.35 -7.38
N VAL A 191 -3.35 14.27 -8.51
CA VAL A 191 -4.38 13.25 -8.75
C VAL A 191 -3.84 12.27 -9.79
N ALA A 192 -3.94 10.99 -9.49
CA ALA A 192 -3.49 9.94 -10.39
C ALA A 192 -4.59 8.89 -10.58
N ILE A 193 -4.69 8.38 -11.80
CA ILE A 193 -5.44 7.16 -12.09
C ILE A 193 -4.45 6.01 -11.98
N LEU A 194 -4.79 5.03 -11.17
CA LEU A 194 -4.02 3.79 -11.00
C LEU A 194 -4.75 2.66 -11.73
N ASP A 195 -3.98 1.75 -12.32
CA ASP A 195 -4.52 0.49 -12.80
C ASP A 195 -4.71 -0.51 -11.62
N GLU A 196 -5.21 -1.68 -11.93
CA GLU A 196 -5.43 -2.76 -10.96
C GLU A 196 -4.16 -3.26 -10.24
N ASN A 197 -2.98 -2.84 -10.71
CA ASN A 197 -1.67 -3.15 -10.14
C ASN A 197 -1.04 -1.95 -9.40
N ASP A 198 -1.83 -0.92 -9.08
CA ASP A 198 -1.38 0.34 -8.48
C ASP A 198 -0.34 1.11 -9.33
N LYS A 199 -0.30 0.85 -10.63
CA LYS A 199 0.56 1.59 -11.56
C LYS A 199 -0.15 2.87 -11.99
N ILE A 200 0.54 4.00 -11.91
CA ILE A 200 0.02 5.26 -12.45
C ILE A 200 -0.15 5.13 -13.97
N VAL A 201 -1.39 5.17 -14.42
CA VAL A 201 -1.76 5.20 -15.84
C VAL A 201 -1.75 6.62 -16.34
N GLN A 202 -2.23 7.54 -15.52
CA GLN A 202 -2.29 8.96 -15.83
C GLN A 202 -2.25 9.78 -14.55
N SER A 203 -1.63 10.94 -14.59
CA SER A 203 -1.63 11.88 -13.48
C SER A 203 -1.79 13.31 -13.97
N ALA A 204 -2.40 14.14 -13.13
CA ALA A 204 -2.41 15.58 -13.29
C ALA A 204 -2.06 16.24 -11.95
N GLN A 205 -1.42 17.38 -12.03
CA GLN A 205 -1.11 18.20 -10.86
C GLN A 205 -1.99 19.45 -10.91
N ALA A 206 -2.69 19.73 -9.82
CA ALA A 206 -3.35 21.01 -9.65
C ALA A 206 -2.29 22.12 -9.52
N GLN A 207 -2.61 23.32 -10.02
CA GLN A 207 -1.72 24.46 -9.83
C GLN A 207 -1.58 24.78 -8.34
N VAL A 208 -0.41 25.29 -7.94
CA VAL A 208 -0.13 25.74 -6.57
C VAL A 208 -1.22 26.71 -6.13
N GLY A 209 -1.85 26.42 -5.00
CA GLY A 209 -3.01 27.18 -4.50
C GLY A 209 -4.33 26.92 -5.22
N GLY A 210 -4.33 26.03 -6.23
CA GLY A 210 -5.55 25.57 -6.92
C GLY A 210 -6.02 24.24 -6.36
N THR A 211 -7.33 24.08 -6.23
CA THR A 211 -7.96 22.85 -5.78
C THR A 211 -8.60 22.04 -6.91
N SER A 212 -8.66 22.63 -8.12
CA SER A 212 -9.27 21.98 -9.28
C SER A 212 -8.27 21.19 -10.08
N PHE A 213 -8.65 20.02 -10.54
CA PHE A 213 -7.84 19.16 -11.40
C PHE A 213 -8.64 18.70 -12.64
N SER A 214 -7.92 18.40 -13.71
CA SER A 214 -8.47 17.82 -14.92
C SER A 214 -7.49 16.77 -15.45
N LEU A 215 -7.97 15.55 -15.62
CA LEU A 215 -7.30 14.45 -16.32
C LEU A 215 -8.03 14.21 -17.64
N LYS A 216 -7.30 14.10 -18.74
CA LYS A 216 -7.88 13.87 -20.09
C LYS A 216 -7.33 12.60 -20.68
#